data_b4623b5ec5b5a3008f35fb627ba89805
#
_entry.id   b4623b5ec5b5a3008f35fb627ba89805
#
_cell.length_a   1.000
_cell.length_b   1.000
_cell.length_c   1.000
_cell.angle_alpha   90.00
_cell.angle_beta   90.00
_cell.angle_gamma   90.00
#
_symmetry.space_group_name_H-M   'P 1'
#
loop_
_entity.id
_entity.type
_entity.pdbx_description
1 polymer ?
#
loop_
_entity_poly.entity_id
_entity_poly.type
_entity_poly.pdbx_seq_one_letter_code
_entity_poly.pdbx_strand_id
1 'polypeptide(L)'
;MSKAYLFIYDSNVGTREELKSVLNRMQRVSTWRFDVPSCFYVISEYSAQQLYDEFVSLNGTKGRFMFIEASDNRQGQMLPETWYLLTNKQHKPK
;
A
#
# COMPACT_ATOMS: atom_id res chain seq x y z
N MET A 1 -9.26 -2.40 -13.40
CA MET A 1 -10.12 -2.40 -12.20
C MET A 1 -9.25 -2.21 -10.97
N SER A 2 -9.65 -1.32 -10.08
CA SER A 2 -8.84 -1.02 -8.88
C SER A 2 -8.81 -2.19 -7.92
N LYS A 3 -7.63 -2.41 -7.34
CA LYS A 3 -7.37 -3.47 -6.36
C LYS A 3 -6.78 -2.83 -5.11
N ALA A 4 -6.96 -3.48 -3.96
CA ALA A 4 -6.36 -3.05 -2.71
C ALA A 4 -5.21 -3.99 -2.36
N TYR A 5 -4.09 -3.40 -1.94
CA TYR A 5 -2.89 -4.13 -1.55
C TYR A 5 -2.48 -3.74 -0.15
N LEU A 6 -1.90 -4.68 0.57
CA LEU A 6 -1.12 -4.38 1.76
C LEU A 6 0.34 -4.30 1.34
N PHE A 7 1.00 -3.21 1.71
CA PHE A 7 2.43 -3.07 1.54
C PHE A 7 3.05 -3.18 2.92
N ILE A 8 3.62 -4.33 3.19
CA ILE A 8 4.23 -4.67 4.48
C ILE A 8 5.74 -4.49 4.34
N TYR A 9 6.38 -3.86 5.33
CA TYR A 9 7.82 -3.57 5.23
C TYR A 9 8.47 -3.55 6.60
N ASP A 10 9.79 -3.78 6.64
CA ASP A 10 10.59 -3.59 7.85
C ASP A 10 11.32 -2.25 7.80
N SER A 11 11.96 -1.88 8.93
CA SER A 11 12.60 -0.57 9.06
C SER A 11 13.82 -0.38 8.14
N ASN A 12 14.37 -1.47 7.60
CA ASN A 12 15.50 -1.37 6.68
C ASN A 12 15.09 -0.89 5.29
N VAL A 13 13.81 -1.01 4.94
CA VAL A 13 13.29 -0.52 3.66
C VAL A 13 13.30 1.01 3.64
N GLY A 14 12.97 1.63 4.77
CA GLY A 14 12.95 3.06 4.91
C GLY A 14 12.05 3.47 6.07
N THR A 15 12.09 4.76 6.40
CA THR A 15 11.17 5.33 7.39
C THR A 15 9.80 5.50 6.75
N ARG A 16 8.77 5.67 7.58
CA ARG A 16 7.42 5.94 7.08
C ARG A 16 7.40 7.16 6.14
N GLU A 17 8.11 8.23 6.53
CA GLU A 17 8.13 9.45 5.72
C GLU A 17 8.81 9.23 4.38
N GLU A 18 9.90 8.47 4.35
CA GLU A 18 10.56 8.12 3.10
C GLU A 18 9.64 7.30 2.20
N LEU A 19 8.92 6.33 2.78
CA LEU A 19 8.03 5.46 2.01
C LEU A 19 6.79 6.20 1.52
N LYS A 20 6.26 7.16 2.30
CA LYS A 20 5.21 8.05 1.81
C LYS A 20 5.65 8.77 0.55
N SER A 21 6.88 9.28 0.57
CA SER A 21 7.43 9.98 -0.59
C SER A 21 7.55 9.06 -1.80
N VAL A 22 8.01 7.82 -1.60
CA VAL A 22 8.10 6.85 -2.69
C VAL A 22 6.72 6.55 -3.26
N LEU A 23 5.74 6.24 -2.39
CA LEU A 23 4.38 5.94 -2.84
C LEU A 23 3.77 7.10 -3.62
N ASN A 24 4.04 8.34 -3.20
CA ASN A 24 3.54 9.53 -3.90
C ASN A 24 4.17 9.70 -5.28
N ARG A 25 5.37 9.16 -5.50
CA ARG A 25 6.05 9.23 -6.80
C ARG A 25 5.69 8.06 -7.71
N MET A 26 5.07 7.01 -7.18
CA MET A 26 4.70 5.84 -7.96
C MET A 26 3.47 6.14 -8.81
N GLN A 27 3.65 6.07 -10.13
CA GLN A 27 2.54 6.34 -11.07
C GLN A 27 1.50 5.21 -11.05
N ARG A 28 1.90 4.02 -10.62
CA ARG A 28 1.03 2.85 -10.55
C ARG A 28 0.19 2.80 -9.28
N VAL A 29 0.42 3.71 -8.33
CA VAL A 29 -0.36 3.83 -7.10
C VAL A 29 -1.40 4.91 -7.28
N SER A 30 -2.68 4.54 -7.13
CA SER A 30 -3.77 5.52 -7.23
C SER A 30 -3.88 6.34 -5.95
N THR A 31 -3.84 5.68 -4.80
CA THR A 31 -3.85 6.33 -3.50
C THR A 31 -3.38 5.34 -2.44
N TRP A 32 -3.13 5.85 -1.24
CA TRP A 32 -2.67 5.01 -0.13
C TRP A 32 -3.11 5.59 1.20
N ARG A 33 -3.02 4.77 2.25
CA ARG A 33 -3.32 5.16 3.62
C ARG A 33 -2.50 4.30 4.58
N PHE A 34 -2.23 4.79 5.79
CA PHE A 34 -1.69 3.96 6.86
C PHE A 34 -2.46 4.22 8.15
N ASP A 35 -2.51 3.22 9.04
CA ASP A 35 -3.03 3.38 10.41
C ASP A 35 -2.35 2.44 11.39
N VAL A 36 -1.56 1.47 10.90
CA VAL A 36 -0.73 0.61 11.75
C VAL A 36 0.73 0.75 11.32
N PRO A 37 1.69 0.52 12.25
CA PRO A 37 3.10 0.55 11.89
C PRO A 37 3.46 -0.50 10.84
N SER A 38 4.44 -0.19 10.01
CA SER A 38 5.04 -1.13 9.06
C SER A 38 4.09 -1.66 7.99
N CYS A 39 3.00 -0.93 7.73
CA CYS A 39 2.04 -1.32 6.69
C CYS A 39 1.39 -0.09 6.07
N PHE A 40 1.30 -0.09 4.73
CA PHE A 40 0.49 0.85 3.99
C PHE A 40 -0.60 0.07 3.25
N TYR A 41 -1.77 0.68 3.14
CA TYR A 41 -2.85 0.19 2.29
C TYR A 41 -2.77 0.95 0.98
N VAL A 42 -2.64 0.21 -0.12
CA VAL A 42 -2.35 0.80 -1.43
C VAL A 42 -3.45 0.42 -2.42
N ILE A 43 -3.96 1.40 -3.13
CA ILE A 43 -4.95 1.16 -4.20
C ILE A 43 -4.24 1.32 -5.54
N SER A 44 -4.43 0.33 -6.42
CA SER A 44 -3.77 0.31 -7.72
C SER A 44 -4.57 -0.54 -8.70
N GLU A 45 -4.45 -0.21 -9.99
CA GLU A 45 -5.02 -1.04 -11.06
C GLU A 45 -4.00 -2.05 -11.59
N TYR A 46 -2.79 -2.04 -11.06
CA TYR A 46 -1.68 -2.87 -11.54
C TYR A 46 -1.51 -4.10 -10.66
N SER A 47 -0.70 -5.05 -11.13
CA SER A 47 -0.42 -6.28 -10.37
C SER A 47 0.60 -6.02 -9.27
N ALA A 48 0.70 -6.97 -8.33
CA ALA A 48 1.72 -6.91 -7.28
C ALA A 48 3.13 -6.87 -7.89
N GLN A 49 3.37 -7.63 -8.96
CA GLN A 49 4.66 -7.63 -9.64
C GLN A 49 4.98 -6.27 -10.23
N GLN A 50 4.01 -5.63 -10.85
CA GLN A 50 4.22 -4.30 -11.44
C GLN A 50 4.47 -3.24 -10.36
N LEU A 51 3.78 -3.33 -9.22
CA LEU A 51 4.03 -2.45 -8.10
C LEU A 51 5.44 -2.67 -7.53
N TYR A 52 5.84 -3.93 -7.40
CA TYR A 52 7.18 -4.27 -6.94
C TYR A 52 8.24 -3.67 -7.88
N ASP A 53 8.07 -3.85 -9.18
CA ASP A 53 9.03 -3.36 -10.17
C ASP A 53 9.21 -1.85 -10.08
N GLU A 54 8.11 -1.10 -9.98
CA GLU A 54 8.19 0.35 -9.86
C GLU A 54 8.81 0.77 -8.53
N PHE A 55 8.43 0.11 -7.44
CA PHE A 55 8.97 0.42 -6.12
C PHE A 55 10.47 0.22 -6.09
N VAL A 56 10.96 -0.90 -6.61
CA VAL A 56 12.40 -1.21 -6.65
C VAL A 56 13.14 -0.18 -7.49
N SER A 57 12.55 0.28 -8.60
CA SER A 57 13.20 1.29 -9.44
C SER A 57 13.40 2.62 -8.71
N LEU A 58 12.55 2.91 -7.71
CA LEU A 58 12.63 4.15 -6.95
C LEU A 58 13.37 4.01 -5.63
N ASN A 59 13.31 2.86 -4.99
CA ASN A 59 13.82 2.68 -3.63
C ASN A 59 14.84 1.55 -3.45
N GLY A 60 15.08 0.73 -4.47
CA GLY A 60 16.01 -0.39 -4.38
C GLY A 60 15.41 -1.60 -3.70
N THR A 61 16.29 -2.54 -3.32
CA THR A 61 15.88 -3.85 -2.78
C THR A 61 16.31 -4.07 -1.34
N LYS A 62 16.69 -3.02 -0.63
CA LYS A 62 17.11 -3.13 0.78
C LYS A 62 15.92 -3.48 1.68
N GLY A 63 16.19 -4.30 2.69
CA GLY A 63 15.15 -4.68 3.66
C GLY A 63 14.18 -5.71 3.10
N ARG A 64 13.13 -5.97 3.87
CA ARG A 64 12.08 -6.93 3.50
C ARG A 64 10.77 -6.21 3.32
N PHE A 65 10.11 -6.47 2.22
CA PHE A 65 8.81 -5.86 1.93
C PHE A 65 8.03 -6.74 0.97
N MET A 66 6.71 -6.53 0.98
CA MET A 66 5.81 -7.34 0.17
C MET A 66 4.58 -6.52 -0.20
N PHE A 67 4.16 -6.61 -1.45
CA PHE A 67 2.83 -6.18 -1.87
C PHE A 67 1.96 -7.43 -1.97
N ILE A 68 0.84 -7.46 -1.24
CA ILE A 68 -0.09 -8.59 -1.29
C ILE A 68 -1.51 -8.06 -1.46
N GLU A 69 -2.24 -8.64 -2.39
CA GLU A 69 -3.61 -8.19 -2.64
C GLU A 69 -4.52 -8.56 -1.47
N ALA A 70 -5.26 -7.57 -0.96
CA ALA A 70 -6.25 -7.76 0.08
C ALA A 70 -7.55 -8.19 -0.57
N SER A 71 -7.92 -9.46 -0.39
CA SER A 71 -9.16 -10.01 -0.92
C SER A 71 -10.33 -9.68 0.00
N ASP A 72 -11.54 -10.07 -0.42
CA ASP A 72 -12.74 -9.92 0.42
C ASP A 72 -12.75 -10.86 1.61
N ASN A 73 -11.91 -11.90 1.57
CA ASN A 73 -11.77 -12.82 2.69
C ASN A 73 -10.83 -12.22 3.72
N ARG A 74 -11.35 -11.27 4.50
CA ARG A 74 -10.59 -10.55 5.50
C ARG A 74 -11.50 -10.18 6.67
N GLN A 75 -10.93 -10.11 7.87
CA GLN A 75 -11.65 -9.68 9.05
C GLN A 75 -10.65 -9.18 10.10
N GLY A 76 -11.11 -8.26 10.94
CA GLY A 76 -10.26 -7.69 11.98
C GLY A 76 -10.90 -6.48 12.61
N GLN A 77 -10.10 -5.71 13.32
CA GLN A 77 -10.52 -4.46 13.95
C GLN A 77 -9.62 -3.34 13.42
N MET A 78 -10.17 -2.52 12.55
CA MET A 78 -9.47 -1.41 11.92
C MET A 78 -10.36 -0.18 11.96
N LEU A 79 -9.76 0.98 11.70
CA LEU A 79 -10.53 2.22 11.62
C LEU A 79 -11.54 2.14 10.46
N PRO A 80 -12.72 2.77 10.61
CA PRO A 80 -13.71 2.78 9.53
C PRO A 80 -13.17 3.28 8.20
N GLU A 81 -12.26 4.26 8.23
CA GLU A 81 -11.64 4.80 7.03
C GLU A 81 -10.82 3.74 6.28
N THR A 82 -10.16 2.85 7.01
CA THR A 82 -9.39 1.77 6.41
C THR A 82 -10.31 0.75 5.74
N TRP A 83 -11.38 0.34 6.44
CA TRP A 83 -12.36 -0.58 5.84
C TRP A 83 -13.00 0.01 4.60
N TYR A 84 -13.32 1.31 4.64
CA TYR A 84 -13.92 1.98 3.49
C TYR A 84 -12.96 1.95 2.30
N LEU A 85 -11.70 2.28 2.53
CA LEU A 85 -10.69 2.28 1.46
C LEU A 85 -10.53 0.89 0.83
N LEU A 86 -10.42 -0.15 1.66
CA LEU A 86 -10.24 -1.51 1.16
C LEU A 86 -11.45 -2.00 0.37
N THR A 87 -12.66 -1.62 0.78
CA THR A 87 -13.89 -2.04 0.12
C THR A 87 -14.17 -1.24 -1.14
N ASN A 88 -14.03 0.08 -1.07
CA ASN A 88 -14.46 0.99 -2.14
C ASN A 88 -13.32 1.45 -3.04
N LYS A 89 -12.08 1.16 -2.68
CA LYS A 89 -10.88 1.49 -3.45
C LYS A 89 -10.69 3.01 -3.61
N GLN A 90 -11.21 3.76 -2.66
CA GLN A 90 -11.07 5.22 -2.59
C GLN A 90 -11.22 5.65 -1.13
N HIS A 91 -10.74 6.85 -0.82
CA HIS A 91 -10.86 7.38 0.54
C HIS A 91 -12.31 7.67 0.89
N LYS A 92 -12.63 7.51 2.18
CA LYS A 92 -13.95 7.81 2.68
C LYS A 92 -14.23 9.31 2.52
N PRO A 93 -15.38 9.69 1.95
CA PRO A 93 -15.74 11.11 1.85
C PRO A 93 -15.83 11.78 3.22
N LYS A 94 -15.43 13.04 3.27
CA LYS A 94 -15.52 13.84 4.48
C LYS A 94 -16.94 14.33 4.70
#